data_5d1807ec28cc5a77d8eae40921ea6a0a
#
_entry.id   5d1807ec28cc5a77d8eae40921ea6a0a
#
_cell.length_a   1.000
_cell.length_b   1.000
_cell.length_c   1.000
_cell.angle_alpha   90.00
_cell.angle_beta   90.00
_cell.angle_gamma   90.00
#
_symmetry.space_group_name_H-M   'P 1'
#
loop_
_entity.id
_entity.type
_entity.pdbx_description
1 polymer ?
#
loop_
_entity_poly.entity_id
_entity_poly.type
_entity_poly.pdbx_seq_one_letter_code
_entity_poly.pdbx_strand_id
1 'polypeptide(L)'
;MALGDASSPVRFGKGASSPVDNRELFLSVFGGEVLTAFDSATVTLDKHFIKNLSGGAKSYRFPKTWKASAEYHTPGSELLGNDLSTSEQVITVDDILVSHYAISDIDRILSHFDMRSIVSNEMGRALAKVFDQNVFRQLILASRTAAASPFPGGITVTDANLANDATPSGLAWIQAIREANISLFNNDVPEDMQRYCAVPVEIFDAIKYAVDGNGQYLVLNRDFQADTAGGIDARAEMIKIDGVMVVKSRNMPTTDESSTATVFSKYRADYSTTVGVMWCPQAIATCKLMDISLETERDVRRLEDFLVSKLFVGHGVLRPEMAVEFKSA
;
A
#
# COMPACT_ATOMS: atom_id res chain seq x y z
N MET A 1 45.46 -10.95 44.91
CA MET A 1 44.25 -11.19 44.10
C MET A 1 43.42 -9.93 44.18
N ALA A 2 43.48 -9.07 43.18
CA ALA A 2 42.71 -7.85 43.17
C ALA A 2 41.24 -8.24 42.88
N LEU A 3 40.36 -7.96 43.82
CA LEU A 3 38.92 -8.06 43.62
C LEU A 3 38.54 -7.12 42.47
N GLY A 4 38.07 -7.68 41.39
CA GLY A 4 37.60 -6.88 40.25
C GLY A 4 36.57 -5.86 40.70
N ASP A 5 36.74 -4.66 40.23
CA ASP A 5 35.89 -3.51 40.56
C ASP A 5 34.41 -3.84 40.18
N ALA A 6 33.61 -4.04 41.22
CA ALA A 6 32.18 -4.37 41.06
C ALA A 6 31.33 -3.22 40.46
N SER A 7 31.98 -2.08 40.19
CA SER A 7 31.33 -0.91 39.59
C SER A 7 31.21 -0.94 38.05
N SER A 8 31.85 -1.94 37.41
CA SER A 8 31.72 -2.14 35.95
C SER A 8 30.97 -3.42 35.67
N PRO A 9 29.65 -3.38 35.52
CA PRO A 9 28.91 -4.56 35.07
C PRO A 9 29.49 -5.01 33.72
N VAL A 10 29.77 -6.33 33.62
CA VAL A 10 30.22 -6.93 32.36
C VAL A 10 29.17 -6.67 31.32
N ARG A 11 29.40 -5.74 30.43
CA ARG A 11 28.53 -5.47 29.30
C ARG A 11 28.70 -6.59 28.29
N PHE A 12 27.60 -7.17 27.91
CA PHE A 12 27.56 -8.20 26.90
C PHE A 12 28.21 -7.64 25.61
N GLY A 13 29.27 -8.26 25.13
CA GLY A 13 29.97 -7.91 23.90
C GLY A 13 31.17 -7.00 24.03
N LYS A 14 31.57 -6.53 25.20
CA LYS A 14 32.80 -5.80 25.36
C LYS A 14 33.94 -6.77 25.71
N GLY A 15 34.58 -7.32 24.68
CA GLY A 15 35.90 -7.99 24.88
C GLY A 15 36.97 -6.97 25.28
N ALA A 16 37.91 -7.35 26.16
CA ALA A 16 38.97 -6.48 26.66
C ALA A 16 39.88 -5.87 25.59
N SER A 17 39.70 -6.23 24.32
CA SER A 17 40.56 -5.82 23.19
C SER A 17 39.79 -5.24 21.99
N SER A 18 38.48 -5.06 22.07
CA SER A 18 37.72 -4.51 20.93
C SER A 18 37.09 -3.16 21.27
N PRO A 19 37.40 -2.10 20.54
CA PRO A 19 36.78 -0.79 20.72
C PRO A 19 35.32 -0.72 20.17
N VAL A 20 34.80 -1.82 19.65
CA VAL A 20 33.45 -1.85 19.04
C VAL A 20 32.40 -2.00 20.14
N ASP A 21 31.59 -0.99 20.29
CA ASP A 21 30.43 -1.01 21.17
C ASP A 21 29.31 -1.83 20.47
N ASN A 22 29.04 -3.06 20.96
CA ASN A 22 28.04 -3.95 20.36
C ASN A 22 26.60 -3.47 20.54
N ARG A 23 26.39 -2.27 21.06
CA ARG A 23 25.06 -1.64 21.08
C ARG A 23 24.51 -1.37 19.66
N GLU A 24 25.41 -1.08 18.71
CA GLU A 24 25.04 -0.93 17.31
C GLU A 24 24.47 -2.23 16.72
N LEU A 25 24.96 -3.38 17.16
CA LEU A 25 24.45 -4.67 16.73
C LEU A 25 23.01 -4.89 17.23
N PHE A 26 22.71 -4.53 18.49
CA PHE A 26 21.34 -4.63 19.01
C PHE A 26 20.39 -3.71 18.25
N LEU A 27 20.80 -2.51 17.91
CA LEU A 27 19.99 -1.58 17.13
C LEU A 27 19.79 -2.09 15.70
N SER A 28 20.81 -2.68 15.08
CA SER A 28 20.70 -3.24 13.73
C SER A 28 19.79 -4.47 13.67
N VAL A 29 19.82 -5.32 14.68
CA VAL A 29 18.91 -6.48 14.78
C VAL A 29 17.47 -6.01 14.94
N PHE A 30 17.21 -5.07 15.84
CA PHE A 30 15.89 -4.49 16.03
C PHE A 30 15.38 -3.82 14.76
N GLY A 31 16.25 -3.07 14.06
CA GLY A 31 15.95 -2.47 12.78
C GLY A 31 15.54 -3.48 11.72
N GLY A 32 16.26 -4.59 11.64
CA GLY A 32 15.95 -5.68 10.72
C GLY A 32 14.60 -6.33 11.00
N GLU A 33 14.24 -6.55 12.26
CA GLU A 33 12.97 -7.13 12.65
C GLU A 33 11.78 -6.24 12.26
N VAL A 34 11.86 -4.93 12.51
CA VAL A 34 10.80 -3.99 12.13
C VAL A 34 10.66 -3.89 10.62
N LEU A 35 11.77 -3.83 9.87
CA LEU A 35 11.75 -3.78 8.41
C LEU A 35 11.12 -5.04 7.81
N THR A 36 11.53 -6.22 8.27
CA THR A 36 10.93 -7.48 7.79
C THR A 36 9.46 -7.59 8.11
N ALA A 37 9.03 -7.15 9.30
CA ALA A 37 7.62 -7.11 9.67
C ALA A 37 6.83 -6.12 8.81
N PHE A 38 7.39 -4.97 8.49
CA PHE A 38 6.79 -3.98 7.59
C PHE A 38 6.61 -4.57 6.18
N ASP A 39 7.68 -5.07 5.57
CA ASP A 39 7.63 -5.61 4.21
C ASP A 39 6.68 -6.80 4.09
N SER A 40 6.64 -7.68 5.09
CA SER A 40 5.74 -8.84 5.09
C SER A 40 4.27 -8.48 5.32
N ALA A 41 3.98 -7.35 5.96
CA ALA A 41 2.62 -6.91 6.29
C ALA A 41 2.01 -5.99 5.24
N THR A 42 2.82 -5.31 4.40
CA THR A 42 2.33 -4.43 3.35
C THR A 42 1.83 -5.23 2.14
N VAL A 43 0.66 -4.87 1.65
CA VAL A 43 0.06 -5.46 0.45
C VAL A 43 0.35 -4.61 -0.80
N THR A 44 0.54 -3.31 -0.62
CA THR A 44 0.59 -2.33 -1.72
C THR A 44 2.00 -1.89 -2.11
N LEU A 45 3.03 -2.20 -1.31
CA LEU A 45 4.38 -1.65 -1.44
C LEU A 45 4.96 -1.80 -2.86
N ASP A 46 4.85 -2.99 -3.46
CA ASP A 46 5.40 -3.28 -4.80
C ASP A 46 4.39 -3.05 -5.94
N LYS A 47 3.19 -2.52 -5.64
CA LYS A 47 2.09 -2.43 -6.59
C LYS A 47 1.74 -1.00 -7.00
N HIS A 48 2.59 -0.04 -6.65
CA HIS A 48 2.45 1.35 -7.05
C HIS A 48 3.83 2.02 -7.23
N PHE A 49 3.83 3.21 -7.83
CA PHE A 49 5.08 3.92 -8.10
C PHE A 49 5.65 4.57 -6.83
N ILE A 50 6.92 4.29 -6.51
CA ILE A 50 7.63 4.87 -5.37
C ILE A 50 8.79 5.72 -5.87
N LYS A 51 8.88 6.96 -5.39
CA LYS A 51 9.97 7.89 -5.68
C LYS A 51 10.70 8.28 -4.40
N ASN A 52 11.95 7.89 -4.31
CA ASN A 52 12.80 8.35 -3.21
C ASN A 52 13.25 9.78 -3.46
N LEU A 53 13.08 10.63 -2.46
CA LEU A 53 13.50 12.02 -2.47
C LEU A 53 14.85 12.13 -1.78
N SER A 54 15.71 13.02 -2.29
CA SER A 54 17.01 13.34 -1.71
C SER A 54 17.11 14.85 -1.47
N GLY A 55 17.97 15.27 -0.54
CA GLY A 55 18.29 16.68 -0.34
C GLY A 55 17.25 17.50 0.40
N GLY A 56 16.35 16.89 1.22
CA GLY A 56 15.40 17.62 2.05
C GLY A 56 14.22 18.22 1.30
N ALA A 57 13.93 17.75 0.08
CA ALA A 57 12.79 18.20 -0.70
C ALA A 57 11.47 17.77 -0.05
N LYS A 58 10.58 18.72 0.27
CA LYS A 58 9.25 18.47 0.85
C LYS A 58 8.22 17.99 -0.19
N SER A 59 8.47 18.21 -1.47
CA SER A 59 7.54 17.87 -2.55
C SER A 59 8.30 17.46 -3.81
N TYR A 60 7.64 16.69 -4.65
CA TYR A 60 8.13 16.34 -5.98
C TYR A 60 7.08 16.66 -7.03
N ARG A 61 7.51 17.19 -8.18
CA ARG A 61 6.66 17.54 -9.32
C ARG A 61 6.80 16.48 -10.39
N PHE A 62 5.71 15.83 -10.71
CA PHE A 62 5.63 14.85 -11.79
C PHE A 62 5.08 15.51 -13.04
N PRO A 63 5.85 15.58 -14.15
CA PRO A 63 5.32 16.08 -15.41
C PRO A 63 4.32 15.07 -15.99
N LYS A 64 3.19 15.55 -16.46
CA LYS A 64 2.15 14.78 -17.14
C LYS A 64 1.98 15.35 -18.54
N THR A 65 2.14 14.52 -19.56
CA THR A 65 1.94 14.89 -20.97
C THR A 65 0.78 14.09 -21.54
N TRP A 66 -0.01 14.72 -22.40
CA TRP A 66 -1.07 14.07 -23.14
C TRP A 66 -0.60 13.68 -24.54
N LYS A 67 -1.44 12.99 -25.27
CA LYS A 67 -1.15 12.48 -26.60
C LYS A 67 -0.92 13.60 -27.60
N ALA A 68 -0.01 13.37 -28.56
CA ALA A 68 0.11 14.18 -29.74
C ALA A 68 -0.99 13.82 -30.75
N SER A 69 -1.50 14.81 -31.50
CA SER A 69 -2.41 14.58 -32.62
C SER A 69 -1.63 14.40 -33.91
N ALA A 70 -2.13 13.57 -34.79
CA ALA A 70 -1.59 13.41 -36.14
C ALA A 70 -2.66 13.80 -37.17
N GLU A 71 -2.27 14.50 -38.23
CA GLU A 71 -3.16 14.93 -39.30
C GLU A 71 -2.54 14.69 -40.67
N TYR A 72 -3.38 14.55 -41.69
CA TYR A 72 -2.92 14.40 -43.06
C TYR A 72 -2.56 15.78 -43.62
N HIS A 73 -1.33 15.94 -44.11
CA HIS A 73 -0.85 17.16 -44.75
C HIS A 73 -1.31 17.27 -46.20
N THR A 74 -1.88 18.40 -46.58
CA THR A 74 -2.19 18.73 -47.97
C THR A 74 -0.99 19.44 -48.59
N PRO A 75 -0.42 18.94 -49.69
CA PRO A 75 0.70 19.60 -50.35
C PRO A 75 0.39 21.07 -50.68
N GLY A 76 1.29 21.98 -50.28
CA GLY A 76 1.13 23.42 -50.45
C GLY A 76 0.52 24.18 -49.30
N SER A 77 0.04 23.53 -48.26
CA SER A 77 -0.38 24.17 -47.02
C SER A 77 0.80 24.30 -46.04
N GLU A 78 0.79 25.34 -45.22
CA GLU A 78 1.80 25.55 -44.17
C GLU A 78 1.48 24.68 -42.93
N LEU A 79 2.50 24.04 -42.33
CA LEU A 79 2.38 23.34 -41.09
C LEU A 79 2.60 24.30 -39.92
N LEU A 80 1.56 24.60 -39.16
CA LEU A 80 1.61 25.56 -38.06
C LEU A 80 2.04 24.92 -36.71
N GLY A 81 2.16 23.60 -36.65
CA GLY A 81 2.47 22.86 -35.45
C GLY A 81 1.24 22.66 -34.52
N ASN A 82 1.21 21.55 -33.82
CA ASN A 82 0.17 21.23 -32.84
C ASN A 82 0.72 21.37 -31.43
N ASP A 83 -0.06 21.96 -30.53
CA ASP A 83 0.29 22.07 -29.12
C ASP A 83 0.20 20.70 -28.41
N LEU A 84 1.24 20.37 -27.65
CA LEU A 84 1.24 19.23 -26.74
C LEU A 84 0.77 19.69 -25.37
N SER A 85 -0.41 19.23 -24.95
CA SER A 85 -0.94 19.56 -23.63
C SER A 85 -0.06 18.93 -22.54
N THR A 86 0.47 19.78 -21.67
CA THR A 86 1.30 19.38 -20.53
C THR A 86 0.67 19.85 -19.22
N SER A 87 0.84 19.08 -18.19
CA SER A 87 0.40 19.42 -16.83
C SER A 87 1.45 18.91 -15.83
N GLU A 88 1.40 19.39 -14.61
CA GLU A 88 2.22 18.88 -13.53
C GLU A 88 1.37 18.43 -12.35
N GLN A 89 1.79 17.34 -11.72
CA GLN A 89 1.20 16.86 -10.48
C GLN A 89 2.21 16.99 -9.36
N VAL A 90 1.88 17.75 -8.33
CA VAL A 90 2.76 17.96 -7.17
C VAL A 90 2.33 17.02 -6.05
N ILE A 91 3.25 16.20 -5.56
CA ILE A 91 3.05 15.32 -4.41
C ILE A 91 3.92 15.83 -3.27
N THR A 92 3.28 16.15 -2.15
CA THR A 92 3.94 16.61 -0.92
C THR A 92 4.13 15.45 0.04
N VAL A 93 5.23 15.45 0.76
CA VAL A 93 5.47 14.53 1.87
C VAL A 93 4.60 14.96 3.04
N ASP A 94 3.97 14.00 3.68
CA ASP A 94 3.09 14.19 4.84
C ASP A 94 3.92 14.39 6.13
N ASP A 95 3.25 14.51 7.26
CA ASP A 95 3.92 14.54 8.56
C ASP A 95 4.52 13.17 8.89
N ILE A 96 5.42 13.14 9.87
CA ILE A 96 6.10 11.91 10.28
C ILE A 96 5.10 10.89 10.79
N LEU A 97 5.11 9.69 10.20
CA LEU A 97 4.40 8.54 10.75
C LEU A 97 5.30 7.88 11.79
N VAL A 98 4.82 7.82 13.04
CA VAL A 98 5.57 7.32 14.19
C VAL A 98 4.83 6.17 14.85
N SER A 99 5.57 5.11 15.18
CA SER A 99 5.16 4.07 16.12
C SER A 99 6.15 4.04 17.28
N HIS A 100 5.66 4.13 18.51
CA HIS A 100 6.51 4.19 19.69
C HIS A 100 5.99 3.27 20.79
N TYR A 101 6.92 2.77 21.60
CA TYR A 101 6.63 1.89 22.73
C TYR A 101 7.64 2.09 23.85
N ALA A 102 7.20 1.97 25.08
CA ALA A 102 8.05 2.04 26.27
C ALA A 102 8.02 0.68 26.97
N ILE A 103 9.18 0.09 27.24
CA ILE A 103 9.31 -1.19 27.94
C ILE A 103 9.93 -0.93 29.31
N SER A 104 9.19 -1.22 30.37
CA SER A 104 9.67 -1.07 31.73
C SER A 104 10.73 -2.14 32.08
N ASP A 105 11.72 -1.79 32.89
CA ASP A 105 12.76 -2.74 33.35
C ASP A 105 12.14 -3.91 34.14
N ILE A 106 11.07 -3.65 34.91
CA ILE A 106 10.40 -4.67 35.70
C ILE A 106 9.74 -5.68 34.77
N ASP A 107 9.03 -5.23 33.75
CA ASP A 107 8.35 -6.12 32.80
C ASP A 107 9.35 -6.96 32.00
N ARG A 108 10.50 -6.39 31.67
CA ARG A 108 11.58 -7.10 31.00
C ARG A 108 12.19 -8.22 31.87
N ILE A 109 12.32 -7.99 33.17
CA ILE A 109 12.85 -8.99 34.11
C ILE A 109 11.83 -10.07 34.43
N LEU A 110 10.56 -9.70 34.55
CA LEU A 110 9.48 -10.62 34.88
C LEU A 110 9.01 -11.45 33.68
N SER A 111 9.21 -10.96 32.45
CA SER A 111 8.83 -11.70 31.25
C SER A 111 9.76 -12.88 30.99
N HIS A 112 9.18 -14.07 30.76
CA HIS A 112 9.90 -15.28 30.38
C HIS A 112 10.17 -15.38 28.87
N PHE A 113 9.77 -14.38 28.08
CA PHE A 113 9.89 -14.35 26.63
C PHE A 113 10.49 -13.02 26.16
N ASP A 114 11.00 -13.04 24.94
CA ASP A 114 11.60 -11.86 24.32
C ASP A 114 10.54 -10.83 23.93
N MET A 115 10.20 -9.97 24.89
CA MET A 115 9.27 -8.85 24.70
C MET A 115 9.68 -7.92 23.56
N ARG A 116 10.98 -7.76 23.34
CA ARG A 116 11.51 -6.87 22.33
C ARG A 116 11.14 -7.32 20.92
N SER A 117 11.30 -8.61 20.61
CA SER A 117 10.94 -9.16 19.29
C SER A 117 9.45 -9.02 19.01
N ILE A 118 8.60 -9.21 20.01
CA ILE A 118 7.14 -9.03 19.88
C ILE A 118 6.82 -7.57 19.58
N VAL A 119 7.40 -6.64 20.34
CA VAL A 119 7.16 -5.20 20.16
C VAL A 119 7.65 -4.73 18.79
N SER A 120 8.84 -5.14 18.34
CA SER A 120 9.38 -4.76 17.03
C SER A 120 8.48 -5.20 15.89
N ASN A 121 7.98 -6.44 15.94
CA ASN A 121 7.04 -6.96 14.95
C ASN A 121 5.72 -6.19 14.93
N GLU A 122 5.17 -5.86 16.09
CA GLU A 122 3.92 -5.09 16.16
C GLU A 122 4.09 -3.64 15.70
N MET A 123 5.23 -3.01 15.98
CA MET A 123 5.56 -1.67 15.47
C MET A 123 5.66 -1.68 13.93
N GLY A 124 6.32 -2.67 13.33
CA GLY A 124 6.41 -2.82 11.88
C GLY A 124 5.03 -3.02 11.24
N ARG A 125 4.20 -3.89 11.82
CA ARG A 125 2.82 -4.13 11.35
C ARG A 125 1.93 -2.89 11.48
N ALA A 126 2.08 -2.12 12.55
CA ALA A 126 1.30 -0.88 12.74
C ALA A 126 1.64 0.16 11.66
N LEU A 127 2.92 0.37 11.37
CA LEU A 127 3.36 1.25 10.28
C LEU A 127 2.87 0.77 8.92
N ALA A 128 2.98 -0.53 8.63
CA ALA A 128 2.51 -1.16 7.40
C ALA A 128 1.02 -0.96 7.18
N LYS A 129 0.22 -1.15 8.25
CA LYS A 129 -1.23 -0.96 8.18
C LYS A 129 -1.62 0.46 7.80
N VAL A 130 -1.02 1.47 8.44
CA VAL A 130 -1.32 2.88 8.15
C VAL A 130 -0.83 3.26 6.75
N PHE A 131 0.32 2.75 6.33
CA PHE A 131 0.85 2.94 4.99
C PHE A 131 -0.15 2.42 3.94
N ASP A 132 -0.56 1.16 4.03
CA ASP A 132 -1.53 0.55 3.11
C ASP A 132 -2.87 1.30 3.10
N GLN A 133 -3.39 1.67 4.28
CA GLN A 133 -4.63 2.44 4.38
C GLN A 133 -4.54 3.77 3.64
N ASN A 134 -3.43 4.50 3.77
CA ASN A 134 -3.25 5.77 3.09
C ASN A 134 -3.10 5.60 1.57
N VAL A 135 -2.46 4.52 1.12
CA VAL A 135 -2.40 4.14 -0.31
C VAL A 135 -3.80 3.88 -0.86
N PHE A 136 -4.62 3.07 -0.17
CA PHE A 136 -6.00 2.80 -0.59
C PHE A 136 -6.87 4.05 -0.59
N ARG A 137 -6.76 4.93 0.43
CA ARG A 137 -7.46 6.22 0.45
C ARG A 137 -7.12 7.07 -0.77
N GLN A 138 -5.83 7.14 -1.13
CA GLN A 138 -5.40 7.88 -2.33
C GLN A 138 -5.89 7.26 -3.63
N LEU A 139 -5.94 5.93 -3.74
CA LEU A 139 -6.49 5.23 -4.90
C LEU A 139 -7.97 5.56 -5.09
N ILE A 140 -8.75 5.54 -4.00
CA ILE A 140 -10.17 5.90 -4.03
C ILE A 140 -10.35 7.38 -4.40
N LEU A 141 -9.56 8.28 -3.83
CA LEU A 141 -9.60 9.70 -4.19
C LEU A 141 -9.18 9.93 -5.66
N ALA A 142 -8.22 9.14 -6.16
CA ALA A 142 -7.83 9.19 -7.57
C ALA A 142 -9.00 8.82 -8.48
N SER A 143 -9.72 7.72 -8.18
CA SER A 143 -10.88 7.29 -8.97
C SER A 143 -12.04 8.29 -8.95
N ARG A 144 -12.13 9.13 -7.92
CA ARG A 144 -13.16 10.19 -7.78
C ARG A 144 -12.73 11.53 -8.39
N THR A 145 -11.49 11.62 -8.88
CA THR A 145 -10.99 12.87 -9.49
C THR A 145 -11.69 13.12 -10.81
N ALA A 146 -12.27 14.31 -10.95
CA ALA A 146 -12.95 14.70 -12.18
C ALA A 146 -11.98 14.84 -13.36
N ALA A 147 -12.49 14.61 -14.57
CA ALA A 147 -11.73 14.83 -15.78
C ALA A 147 -11.37 16.32 -15.95
N ALA A 148 -10.14 16.60 -16.34
CA ALA A 148 -9.66 17.93 -16.69
C ALA A 148 -9.15 17.89 -18.14
N SER A 149 -9.94 18.43 -19.09
CA SER A 149 -9.59 18.36 -20.52
C SER A 149 -8.14 18.81 -20.78
N PRO A 150 -7.36 18.05 -21.56
CA PRO A 150 -7.70 16.81 -22.27
C PRO A 150 -7.54 15.52 -21.46
N PHE A 151 -7.15 15.60 -20.18
CA PHE A 151 -6.88 14.45 -19.34
C PHE A 151 -8.18 13.81 -18.82
N PRO A 152 -8.39 12.50 -19.01
CA PRO A 152 -9.55 11.82 -18.43
C PRO A 152 -9.46 11.78 -16.91
N GLY A 153 -10.62 11.68 -16.26
CA GLY A 153 -10.73 11.51 -14.81
C GLY A 153 -10.60 10.06 -14.37
N GLY A 154 -10.78 9.85 -13.08
CA GLY A 154 -10.89 8.51 -12.51
C GLY A 154 -12.19 7.81 -12.90
N ILE A 155 -12.26 6.52 -12.63
CA ILE A 155 -13.38 5.65 -13.02
C ILE A 155 -14.09 5.17 -11.76
N THR A 156 -15.41 5.12 -11.81
CA THR A 156 -16.24 4.51 -10.75
C THR A 156 -17.21 3.52 -11.38
N VAL A 157 -17.20 2.27 -10.91
CA VAL A 157 -18.17 1.24 -11.27
C VAL A 157 -19.11 1.07 -10.09
N THR A 158 -20.42 1.25 -10.33
CA THR A 158 -21.43 1.19 -9.27
C THR A 158 -22.43 0.09 -9.60
N ASP A 159 -22.56 -0.91 -8.72
CA ASP A 159 -23.56 -1.97 -8.84
C ASP A 159 -24.03 -2.37 -7.43
N ALA A 160 -25.34 -2.51 -7.25
CA ALA A 160 -25.95 -2.92 -5.98
C ALA A 160 -25.52 -4.34 -5.54
N ASN A 161 -25.16 -5.20 -6.50
CA ASN A 161 -24.71 -6.56 -6.21
C ASN A 161 -23.24 -6.66 -5.74
N LEU A 162 -22.52 -5.54 -5.73
CA LEU A 162 -21.15 -5.47 -5.22
C LEU A 162 -21.10 -5.23 -3.72
N ALA A 163 -22.23 -4.97 -3.07
CA ALA A 163 -22.28 -4.71 -1.64
C ALA A 163 -21.61 -5.85 -0.86
N ASN A 164 -20.89 -5.48 0.18
CA ASN A 164 -20.30 -6.43 1.14
C ASN A 164 -21.41 -6.98 2.05
N ASP A 165 -22.34 -7.66 1.44
CA ASP A 165 -23.51 -8.27 2.09
C ASP A 165 -23.18 -9.68 2.57
N ALA A 166 -24.05 -10.28 3.35
CA ALA A 166 -23.88 -11.64 3.86
C ALA A 166 -23.67 -12.70 2.76
N THR A 167 -23.98 -12.38 1.51
CA THR A 167 -23.79 -13.23 0.33
C THR A 167 -23.32 -12.42 -0.88
N PRO A 168 -22.05 -12.00 -0.96
CA PRO A 168 -21.54 -11.27 -2.11
C PRO A 168 -21.59 -12.15 -3.37
N SER A 169 -22.06 -11.58 -4.49
CA SER A 169 -22.13 -12.30 -5.76
C SER A 169 -20.80 -12.31 -6.49
N GLY A 170 -20.08 -13.43 -6.45
CA GLY A 170 -18.80 -13.58 -7.16
C GLY A 170 -18.92 -13.37 -8.68
N LEU A 171 -20.06 -13.70 -9.29
CA LEU A 171 -20.31 -13.48 -10.72
C LEU A 171 -20.41 -11.97 -11.03
N ALA A 172 -21.12 -11.20 -10.19
CA ALA A 172 -21.23 -9.74 -10.35
C ALA A 172 -19.84 -9.09 -10.27
N TRP A 173 -18.99 -9.55 -9.36
CA TRP A 173 -17.62 -9.05 -9.24
C TRP A 173 -16.77 -9.34 -10.47
N ILE A 174 -16.88 -10.54 -11.05
CA ILE A 174 -16.16 -10.87 -12.30
C ILE A 174 -16.63 -9.95 -13.43
N GLN A 175 -17.93 -9.67 -13.53
CA GLN A 175 -18.49 -8.74 -14.52
C GLN A 175 -18.02 -7.30 -14.29
N ALA A 176 -18.01 -6.84 -13.04
CA ALA A 176 -17.53 -5.50 -12.68
C ALA A 176 -16.03 -5.31 -12.99
N ILE A 177 -15.20 -6.31 -12.73
CA ILE A 177 -13.76 -6.28 -13.08
C ILE A 177 -13.60 -6.18 -14.60
N ARG A 178 -14.39 -6.90 -15.40
CA ARG A 178 -14.37 -6.78 -16.86
C ARG A 178 -14.81 -5.40 -17.34
N GLU A 179 -15.86 -4.85 -16.77
CA GLU A 179 -16.33 -3.50 -17.09
C GLU A 179 -15.29 -2.44 -16.76
N ALA A 180 -14.65 -2.57 -15.58
CA ALA A 180 -13.52 -1.72 -15.18
C ALA A 180 -12.37 -1.83 -16.19
N ASN A 181 -12.06 -3.04 -16.64
CA ASN A 181 -11.00 -3.30 -17.60
C ASN A 181 -11.28 -2.65 -18.98
N ILE A 182 -12.53 -2.73 -19.44
CA ILE A 182 -12.99 -2.05 -20.67
C ILE A 182 -12.89 -0.54 -20.51
N SER A 183 -13.28 -0.01 -19.36
CA SER A 183 -13.23 1.43 -19.07
C SER A 183 -11.79 1.96 -19.05
N LEU A 184 -10.85 1.20 -18.49
CA LEU A 184 -9.42 1.51 -18.56
C LEU A 184 -8.91 1.53 -20.02
N PHE A 185 -9.31 0.57 -20.81
CA PHE A 185 -8.95 0.52 -22.22
C PHE A 185 -9.52 1.73 -23.00
N ASN A 186 -10.75 2.10 -22.75
CA ASN A 186 -11.38 3.30 -23.36
C ASN A 186 -10.66 4.61 -22.98
N ASN A 187 -10.02 4.63 -21.81
CA ASN A 187 -9.17 5.75 -21.37
C ASN A 187 -7.73 5.63 -21.90
N ASP A 188 -7.47 4.72 -22.84
CA ASP A 188 -6.17 4.49 -23.46
C ASP A 188 -5.05 4.08 -22.47
N VAL A 189 -5.39 3.36 -21.42
CA VAL A 189 -4.40 2.76 -20.52
C VAL A 189 -3.79 1.54 -21.22
N PRO A 190 -2.45 1.45 -21.34
CA PRO A 190 -1.78 0.34 -22.00
C PRO A 190 -2.13 -1.02 -21.39
N GLU A 191 -2.31 -2.04 -22.22
CA GLU A 191 -2.66 -3.40 -21.77
C GLU A 191 -1.47 -4.16 -21.16
N ASP A 192 -0.25 -3.77 -21.51
CA ASP A 192 0.99 -4.36 -21.00
C ASP A 192 1.26 -4.02 -19.53
N MET A 193 0.58 -3.01 -18.99
CA MET A 193 0.68 -2.65 -17.58
C MET A 193 -0.04 -3.67 -16.70
N GLN A 194 0.64 -4.09 -15.64
CA GLN A 194 0.00 -4.92 -14.62
C GLN A 194 -1.17 -4.16 -13.96
N ARG A 195 -2.26 -4.89 -13.72
CA ARG A 195 -3.47 -4.37 -13.09
C ARG A 195 -3.72 -5.14 -11.81
N TYR A 196 -3.97 -4.40 -10.74
CA TYR A 196 -4.24 -4.94 -9.42
C TYR A 196 -5.64 -4.57 -8.99
N CYS A 197 -6.29 -5.48 -8.28
CA CYS A 197 -7.60 -5.23 -7.67
C CYS A 197 -7.54 -5.68 -6.20
N ALA A 198 -7.79 -4.77 -5.27
CA ALA A 198 -7.91 -5.11 -3.86
C ALA A 198 -9.36 -5.21 -3.46
N VAL A 199 -9.70 -6.28 -2.76
CA VAL A 199 -11.04 -6.56 -2.25
C VAL A 199 -10.98 -7.11 -0.83
N PRO A 200 -12.04 -6.96 -0.01
CA PRO A 200 -12.19 -7.66 1.26
C PRO A 200 -12.11 -9.18 1.12
N VAL A 201 -11.84 -9.86 2.23
CA VAL A 201 -11.66 -11.32 2.24
C VAL A 201 -12.92 -12.05 1.82
N GLU A 202 -14.09 -11.57 2.25
CA GLU A 202 -15.40 -12.14 1.98
C GLU A 202 -15.69 -12.13 0.47
N ILE A 203 -15.36 -11.03 -0.18
CA ILE A 203 -15.53 -10.86 -1.64
C ILE A 203 -14.51 -11.73 -2.40
N PHE A 204 -13.28 -11.80 -1.90
CA PHE A 204 -12.27 -12.65 -2.51
C PHE A 204 -12.69 -14.12 -2.53
N ASP A 205 -13.26 -14.60 -1.43
CA ASP A 205 -13.81 -15.95 -1.36
C ASP A 205 -15.01 -16.14 -2.28
N ALA A 206 -15.92 -15.16 -2.36
CA ALA A 206 -17.05 -15.20 -3.28
C ALA A 206 -16.60 -15.27 -4.75
N ILE A 207 -15.56 -14.53 -5.13
CA ILE A 207 -14.98 -14.58 -6.47
C ILE A 207 -14.36 -15.96 -6.73
N LYS A 208 -13.63 -16.51 -5.75
CA LYS A 208 -12.97 -17.82 -5.88
C LYS A 208 -13.96 -18.95 -6.13
N TYR A 209 -15.10 -18.91 -5.45
CA TYR A 209 -16.16 -19.93 -5.58
C TYR A 209 -17.30 -19.53 -6.50
N ALA A 210 -17.11 -18.51 -7.36
CA ALA A 210 -18.12 -18.07 -8.32
C ALA A 210 -18.47 -19.19 -9.29
N VAL A 211 -19.78 -19.44 -9.46
CA VAL A 211 -20.33 -20.43 -10.38
C VAL A 211 -21.17 -19.74 -11.47
N ASP A 212 -21.20 -20.34 -12.64
CA ASP A 212 -22.10 -19.92 -13.70
C ASP A 212 -23.54 -20.45 -13.47
N GLY A 213 -24.48 -20.09 -14.37
CA GLY A 213 -25.86 -20.56 -14.30
C GLY A 213 -26.03 -22.08 -14.41
N ASN A 214 -24.99 -22.82 -14.79
CA ASN A 214 -24.94 -24.27 -14.91
C ASN A 214 -24.26 -24.95 -13.70
N GLY A 215 -23.86 -24.17 -12.68
CA GLY A 215 -23.18 -24.65 -11.50
C GLY A 215 -21.70 -25.01 -11.72
N GLN A 216 -21.09 -24.50 -12.77
CA GLN A 216 -19.65 -24.69 -13.04
C GLN A 216 -18.87 -23.53 -12.41
N TYR A 217 -17.74 -23.85 -11.77
CA TYR A 217 -16.85 -22.84 -11.24
C TYR A 217 -16.16 -22.05 -12.36
N LEU A 218 -16.20 -20.72 -12.27
CA LEU A 218 -15.62 -19.85 -13.28
C LEU A 218 -14.11 -19.64 -13.09
N VAL A 219 -13.65 -19.62 -11.86
CA VAL A 219 -12.26 -19.29 -11.50
C VAL A 219 -11.47 -20.53 -11.09
N LEU A 220 -12.12 -21.47 -10.39
CA LEU A 220 -11.47 -22.72 -9.98
C LEU A 220 -11.34 -23.66 -11.17
N ASN A 221 -10.11 -23.95 -11.57
CA ASN A 221 -9.85 -24.99 -12.57
C ASN A 221 -10.03 -26.36 -11.93
N ARG A 222 -10.93 -27.19 -12.49
CA ARG A 222 -11.22 -28.56 -12.04
C ARG A 222 -10.22 -29.60 -12.55
N ASP A 223 -9.33 -29.23 -13.45
CA ASP A 223 -8.39 -30.17 -14.01
C ASP A 223 -7.39 -30.64 -12.96
N PHE A 224 -7.33 -31.96 -12.84
CA PHE A 224 -6.58 -32.74 -11.84
C PHE A 224 -5.04 -32.57 -11.94
N GLN A 225 -4.55 -31.76 -12.85
CA GLN A 225 -3.12 -31.50 -13.07
C GLN A 225 -2.61 -30.23 -12.42
N ALA A 226 -3.26 -29.80 -11.37
CA ALA A 226 -2.95 -28.53 -10.72
C ALA A 226 -1.96 -28.68 -9.57
N ASP A 227 -0.78 -29.15 -9.85
CA ASP A 227 0.35 -28.93 -8.94
C ASP A 227 0.84 -27.46 -9.00
N THR A 228 0.32 -26.67 -9.93
CA THR A 228 0.73 -25.27 -10.12
C THR A 228 -0.42 -24.30 -10.28
N ALA A 229 -1.65 -24.73 -10.41
CA ALA A 229 -2.81 -23.89 -10.67
C ALA A 229 -4.03 -24.34 -9.87
N GLY A 230 -4.00 -24.06 -8.57
CA GLY A 230 -5.22 -23.89 -7.81
C GLY A 230 -6.25 -25.01 -7.87
N GLY A 231 -5.91 -26.24 -7.51
CA GLY A 231 -6.89 -27.19 -6.99
C GLY A 231 -7.54 -26.65 -5.71
N ILE A 232 -8.52 -27.36 -5.16
CA ILE A 232 -9.29 -27.01 -3.96
C ILE A 232 -8.42 -26.61 -2.75
N ASP A 233 -7.15 -26.97 -2.75
CA ASP A 233 -6.15 -26.58 -1.73
C ASP A 233 -5.50 -25.21 -1.99
N ALA A 234 -6.13 -24.38 -2.77
CA ALA A 234 -5.54 -23.10 -3.08
C ALA A 234 -5.55 -22.17 -1.85
N ARG A 235 -4.48 -22.16 -1.14
CA ARG A 235 -4.01 -20.99 -0.39
C ARG A 235 -3.58 -19.89 -1.37
N ALA A 236 -4.29 -19.76 -2.50
CA ALA A 236 -4.01 -18.72 -3.47
C ALA A 236 -4.21 -17.37 -2.79
N GLU A 237 -3.14 -16.66 -2.56
CA GLU A 237 -3.16 -15.30 -2.03
C GLU A 237 -3.59 -14.30 -3.11
N MET A 238 -3.47 -14.68 -4.37
CA MET A 238 -3.83 -13.88 -5.54
C MET A 238 -4.55 -14.73 -6.59
N ILE A 239 -5.60 -14.15 -7.16
CA ILE A 239 -6.36 -14.73 -8.28
C ILE A 239 -6.18 -13.81 -9.48
N LYS A 240 -6.01 -14.39 -10.68
CA LYS A 240 -5.91 -13.61 -11.92
C LYS A 240 -7.20 -13.74 -12.72
N ILE A 241 -7.89 -12.62 -12.96
CA ILE A 241 -9.13 -12.54 -13.76
C ILE A 241 -8.91 -11.50 -14.84
N ASP A 242 -9.07 -11.89 -16.10
CA ASP A 242 -8.94 -11.00 -17.26
C ASP A 242 -7.67 -10.13 -17.25
N GLY A 243 -6.54 -10.72 -16.85
CA GLY A 243 -5.27 -10.00 -16.73
C GLY A 243 -5.08 -9.22 -15.44
N VAL A 244 -6.12 -9.06 -14.61
CA VAL A 244 -6.09 -8.34 -13.34
C VAL A 244 -5.73 -9.28 -12.20
N MET A 245 -4.77 -8.89 -11.37
CA MET A 245 -4.40 -9.62 -10.15
C MET A 245 -5.30 -9.16 -8.99
N VAL A 246 -6.17 -10.05 -8.52
CA VAL A 246 -7.04 -9.78 -7.37
C VAL A 246 -6.33 -10.19 -6.10
N VAL A 247 -6.25 -9.26 -5.15
CA VAL A 247 -5.56 -9.41 -3.85
C VAL A 247 -6.55 -9.16 -2.73
N LYS A 248 -6.51 -9.99 -1.70
CA LYS A 248 -7.30 -9.76 -0.48
C LYS A 248 -6.62 -8.75 0.43
N SER A 249 -7.37 -7.79 0.97
CA SER A 249 -6.85 -6.84 1.96
C SER A 249 -7.89 -6.50 3.01
N ARG A 250 -7.46 -6.41 4.27
CA ARG A 250 -8.26 -5.89 5.39
C ARG A 250 -8.01 -4.40 5.67
N ASN A 251 -7.04 -3.81 4.98
CA ASN A 251 -6.62 -2.43 5.23
C ASN A 251 -7.40 -1.40 4.41
N MET A 252 -8.39 -1.85 3.62
CA MET A 252 -9.24 -0.94 2.84
C MET A 252 -10.17 -0.15 3.76
N PRO A 253 -10.27 1.18 3.60
CA PRO A 253 -11.24 1.98 4.33
C PRO A 253 -12.66 1.68 3.82
N THR A 254 -13.60 1.45 4.75
CA THR A 254 -15.01 1.12 4.48
C THR A 254 -15.97 1.96 5.30
N THR A 255 -15.49 2.98 5.97
CA THR A 255 -16.27 3.86 6.86
C THR A 255 -16.18 5.31 6.42
N ASP A 256 -17.10 6.14 6.89
CA ASP A 256 -16.97 7.57 6.72
C ASP A 256 -15.86 8.13 7.62
N GLU A 257 -14.79 8.60 6.99
CA GLU A 257 -13.62 9.19 7.64
C GLU A 257 -13.52 10.72 7.41
N SER A 258 -14.55 11.36 6.89
CA SER A 258 -14.54 12.78 6.53
C SER A 258 -14.23 13.70 7.72
N SER A 259 -14.66 13.32 8.93
CA SER A 259 -14.47 14.08 10.17
C SER A 259 -13.46 13.44 11.13
N THR A 260 -12.81 12.33 10.77
CA THR A 260 -11.93 11.57 11.66
C THR A 260 -10.59 12.29 11.88
N ALA A 261 -10.34 12.75 13.11
CA ALA A 261 -9.14 13.52 13.44
C ALA A 261 -7.83 12.73 13.34
N THR A 262 -7.86 11.40 13.52
CA THR A 262 -6.69 10.52 13.44
C THR A 262 -6.20 10.30 12.01
N VAL A 263 -7.03 10.59 11.00
CA VAL A 263 -6.66 10.53 9.60
C VAL A 263 -6.13 11.88 9.16
N PHE A 264 -5.00 11.88 8.45
CA PHE A 264 -4.42 13.11 7.92
C PHE A 264 -5.41 13.80 6.96
N SER A 265 -5.54 15.13 7.03
CA SER A 265 -6.59 15.91 6.35
C SER A 265 -6.73 15.63 4.85
N LYS A 266 -5.62 15.38 4.18
CA LYS A 266 -5.52 15.05 2.75
C LYS A 266 -6.23 13.74 2.36
N TYR A 267 -6.36 12.81 3.30
CA TYR A 267 -6.94 11.48 3.08
C TYR A 267 -8.38 11.37 3.58
N ARG A 268 -8.94 12.43 4.16
CA ARG A 268 -10.30 12.41 4.72
C ARG A 268 -11.33 12.46 3.62
N ALA A 269 -12.19 11.45 3.57
CA ALA A 269 -13.35 11.38 2.70
C ALA A 269 -14.34 10.36 3.26
N ASP A 270 -15.52 10.31 2.66
CA ASP A 270 -16.47 9.24 2.94
C ASP A 270 -16.16 8.02 2.05
N TYR A 271 -15.84 6.89 2.69
CA TYR A 271 -15.53 5.61 2.06
C TYR A 271 -16.60 4.55 2.31
N SER A 272 -17.73 4.91 2.89
CA SER A 272 -18.78 3.97 3.31
C SER A 272 -19.38 3.15 2.18
N THR A 273 -19.39 3.69 0.96
CA THR A 273 -19.90 3.00 -0.24
C THR A 273 -18.83 2.23 -1.01
N THR A 274 -17.56 2.34 -0.63
CA THR A 274 -16.45 1.69 -1.32
C THR A 274 -16.35 0.21 -0.93
N VAL A 275 -16.37 -0.67 -1.92
CA VAL A 275 -16.29 -2.12 -1.72
C VAL A 275 -15.01 -2.73 -2.26
N GLY A 276 -14.36 -2.06 -3.21
CA GLY A 276 -13.10 -2.51 -3.80
C GLY A 276 -12.44 -1.42 -4.61
N VAL A 277 -11.16 -1.64 -4.95
CA VAL A 277 -10.37 -0.71 -5.75
C VAL A 277 -9.50 -1.47 -6.74
N MET A 278 -9.49 -1.03 -8.00
CA MET A 278 -8.61 -1.55 -9.03
C MET A 278 -7.70 -0.43 -9.54
N TRP A 279 -6.42 -0.75 -9.79
CA TRP A 279 -5.46 0.26 -10.22
C TRP A 279 -4.31 -0.32 -11.06
N CYS A 280 -3.67 0.54 -11.83
CA CYS A 280 -2.35 0.31 -12.40
C CYS A 280 -1.27 0.97 -11.52
N PRO A 281 -0.01 0.51 -11.56
CA PRO A 281 1.05 1.06 -10.70
C PRO A 281 1.26 2.56 -10.79
N GLN A 282 0.94 3.18 -11.92
CA GLN A 282 1.08 4.62 -12.14
C GLN A 282 -0.15 5.45 -11.73
N ALA A 283 -1.20 4.85 -11.18
CA ALA A 283 -2.38 5.59 -10.71
C ALA A 283 -2.03 6.56 -9.60
N ILE A 284 -1.20 6.13 -8.68
CA ILE A 284 -0.69 6.93 -7.55
C ILE A 284 0.82 6.84 -7.46
N ALA A 285 1.43 7.81 -6.79
CA ALA A 285 2.84 7.76 -6.44
C ALA A 285 3.04 8.04 -4.95
N THR A 286 4.01 7.35 -4.38
CA THR A 286 4.50 7.59 -3.02
C THR A 286 5.84 8.29 -3.10
N CYS A 287 5.95 9.48 -2.50
CA CYS A 287 7.20 10.16 -2.29
C CYS A 287 7.77 9.77 -0.93
N LYS A 288 8.94 9.13 -0.91
CA LYS A 288 9.61 8.66 0.30
C LYS A 288 10.82 9.55 0.56
N LEU A 289 10.79 10.31 1.65
CA LEU A 289 11.90 11.18 2.06
C LEU A 289 12.91 10.43 2.91
N MET A 290 12.43 9.62 3.83
CA MET A 290 13.26 8.80 4.70
C MET A 290 12.59 7.43 4.86
N ASP A 291 13.41 6.41 4.80
CA ASP A 291 12.98 5.04 5.11
C ASP A 291 12.72 4.87 6.61
N ILE A 292 12.27 3.70 7.01
CA ILE A 292 12.06 3.40 8.41
C ILE A 292 13.36 3.63 9.16
N SER A 293 13.36 4.58 10.07
CA SER A 293 14.46 4.82 10.99
C SER A 293 14.01 4.48 12.40
N LEU A 294 14.93 3.91 13.16
CA LEU A 294 14.71 3.41 14.49
C LEU A 294 15.61 4.15 15.46
N GLU A 295 15.03 4.58 16.55
CA GLU A 295 15.72 5.22 17.64
C GLU A 295 15.35 4.51 18.95
N THR A 296 16.34 4.29 19.79
CA THR A 296 16.14 3.71 21.13
C THR A 296 16.79 4.63 22.12
N GLU A 297 16.04 5.04 23.13
CA GLU A 297 16.54 5.85 24.23
C GLU A 297 16.19 5.19 25.57
N ARG A 298 17.15 5.23 26.50
CA ARG A 298 16.89 4.78 27.86
C ARG A 298 16.51 5.97 28.74
N ASP A 299 15.30 5.96 29.27
CA ASP A 299 14.89 6.90 30.29
C ASP A 299 15.21 6.37 31.70
N VAL A 300 16.28 6.88 32.28
CA VAL A 300 16.71 6.50 33.63
C VAL A 300 15.74 7.00 34.71
N ARG A 301 14.99 8.06 34.43
CA ARG A 301 14.03 8.62 35.41
C ARG A 301 12.81 7.75 35.58
N ARG A 302 12.39 7.08 34.47
CA ARG A 302 11.22 6.19 34.45
C ARG A 302 11.59 4.72 34.53
N LEU A 303 12.89 4.38 34.45
CA LEU A 303 13.41 3.02 34.39
C LEU A 303 12.78 2.20 33.25
N GLU A 304 12.75 2.82 32.06
CA GLU A 304 12.18 2.23 30.84
C GLU A 304 13.10 2.43 29.65
N ASP A 305 13.01 1.50 28.68
CA ASP A 305 13.62 1.64 27.38
C ASP A 305 12.54 2.13 26.39
N PHE A 306 12.74 3.32 25.80
CA PHE A 306 11.82 3.91 24.83
C PHE A 306 12.27 3.60 23.41
N LEU A 307 11.39 2.93 22.65
CA LEU A 307 11.60 2.50 21.28
C LEU A 307 10.74 3.36 20.37
N VAL A 308 11.33 3.92 19.32
CA VAL A 308 10.62 4.73 18.32
C VAL A 308 10.98 4.26 16.92
N SER A 309 9.99 3.94 16.11
CA SER A 309 10.15 3.78 14.68
C SER A 309 9.41 4.88 13.94
N LYS A 310 10.05 5.48 12.94
CA LYS A 310 9.52 6.61 12.18
C LYS A 310 9.73 6.42 10.68
N LEU A 311 8.73 6.88 9.92
CA LEU A 311 8.67 6.80 8.47
C LEU A 311 8.20 8.14 7.90
N PHE A 312 8.91 8.66 6.88
CA PHE A 312 8.53 9.88 6.17
C PHE A 312 8.09 9.56 4.76
N VAL A 313 6.80 9.58 4.53
CA VAL A 313 6.20 9.31 3.22
C VAL A 313 5.06 10.29 2.93
N GLY A 314 4.77 10.48 1.66
CA GLY A 314 3.58 11.20 1.21
C GLY A 314 3.02 10.52 -0.01
N HIS A 315 1.72 10.24 0.01
CA HIS A 315 1.02 9.62 -1.11
C HIS A 315 0.27 10.68 -1.91
N GLY A 316 0.18 10.52 -3.21
CA GLY A 316 -0.58 11.43 -4.06
C GLY A 316 -1.05 10.78 -5.34
N VAL A 317 -2.09 11.38 -5.92
CA VAL A 317 -2.62 10.97 -7.23
C VAL A 317 -1.63 11.35 -8.30
N LEU A 318 -1.28 10.39 -9.18
CA LEU A 318 -0.42 10.66 -10.32
C LEU A 318 -1.24 10.66 -11.61
N ARG A 319 -1.95 9.57 -11.91
CA ARG A 319 -2.80 9.41 -13.08
C ARG A 319 -4.18 8.89 -12.68
N PRO A 320 -5.18 9.78 -12.50
CA PRO A 320 -6.51 9.38 -12.04
C PRO A 320 -7.20 8.41 -13.01
N GLU A 321 -6.93 8.50 -14.31
CA GLU A 321 -7.46 7.63 -15.36
C GLU A 321 -7.12 6.14 -15.18
N MET A 322 -6.14 5.84 -14.34
CA MET A 322 -5.66 4.48 -14.06
C MET A 322 -6.20 3.88 -12.75
N ALA A 323 -7.11 4.57 -12.09
CA ALA A 323 -7.75 4.12 -10.87
C ALA A 323 -9.24 3.91 -11.07
N VAL A 324 -9.76 2.81 -10.54
CA VAL A 324 -11.18 2.44 -10.59
C VAL A 324 -11.66 2.12 -9.18
N GLU A 325 -12.75 2.73 -8.78
CA GLU A 325 -13.45 2.42 -7.53
C GLU A 325 -14.69 1.58 -7.80
N PHE A 326 -14.85 0.52 -7.04
CA PHE A 326 -16.08 -0.28 -7.01
C PHE A 326 -16.95 0.20 -5.85
N LYS A 327 -18.18 0.60 -6.15
CA LYS A 327 -19.16 1.08 -5.17
C LYS A 327 -20.35 0.17 -5.08
N SER A 328 -20.86 0.03 -3.87
CA SER A 328 -22.24 -0.40 -3.67
C SER A 328 -23.19 0.74 -4.01
N ALA A 329 -24.29 0.43 -4.69
CA ALA A 329 -25.32 1.42 -5.01
C ALA A 329 -26.12 1.81 -3.76
#